data_7244045f616d4db66f74e7ab7fc23f01
#
_entry.id   7244045f616d4db66f74e7ab7fc23f01
#
_cell.length_a   1.000
_cell.length_b   1.000
_cell.length_c   1.000
_cell.angle_alpha   90.00
_cell.angle_beta   90.00
_cell.angle_gamma   90.00
#
_symmetry.space_group_name_H-M   'P 1'
#
loop_
_entity.id
_entity.type
_entity.pdbx_description
1 polymer ?
#
loop_
_entity_poly.entity_id
_entity_poly.type
_entity_poly.pdbx_seq_one_letter_code
_entity_poly.pdbx_strand_id
1 'polypeptide(L)'
;MEKVKLQLKSEKIKNILYGACAVALIGWVVFRFAAIGAENARAVFNPARAAADVGAPVYAMKMTRGVGVLREPIEIKDNRALVSSVRVGKLQPGQRVGDGEIVSVSNNVDLNTGMHIVRTRNATDGLQYAEFKSDGYFVPLYAVSNGVVMLDVDGVATPRDVHIVRSDARTALVEGLSDGDVVILSHIGAGDKVQIVK
;
A
#
# COMPACT_ATOMS: atom_id res chain seq x y z
N MET A 1 17.68 66.24 -65.22
CA MET A 1 17.21 64.82 -65.16
C MET A 1 17.93 63.95 -64.05
N GLU A 2 19.15 64.28 -63.71
CA GLU A 2 19.93 63.47 -62.72
C GLU A 2 19.44 63.55 -61.27
N LYS A 3 18.98 64.72 -60.78
CA LYS A 3 18.46 64.92 -59.44
C LYS A 3 17.19 64.12 -59.13
N VAL A 4 16.32 63.94 -60.12
CA VAL A 4 15.09 63.18 -59.98
C VAL A 4 15.37 61.67 -59.85
N LYS A 5 16.39 61.09 -60.57
CA LYS A 5 16.82 59.70 -60.43
C LYS A 5 17.45 59.42 -59.09
N LEU A 6 18.18 60.37 -58.50
CA LEU A 6 18.76 60.24 -57.15
C LEU A 6 17.68 60.24 -56.06
N GLN A 7 16.65 61.07 -56.15
CA GLN A 7 15.54 61.06 -55.21
C GLN A 7 14.73 59.76 -55.24
N LEU A 8 14.40 59.26 -56.45
CA LEU A 8 13.68 58.00 -56.63
C LEU A 8 14.48 56.79 -56.06
N LYS A 9 15.82 56.81 -56.19
CA LYS A 9 16.70 55.76 -55.66
C LYS A 9 16.75 55.82 -54.14
N SER A 10 16.75 57.03 -53.52
CA SER A 10 16.70 57.25 -52.08
C SER A 10 15.39 56.77 -51.46
N GLU A 11 14.25 57.02 -52.10
CA GLU A 11 12.94 56.57 -51.62
C GLU A 11 12.79 55.04 -51.68
N LYS A 12 13.27 54.42 -52.77
CA LYS A 12 13.26 52.94 -52.86
C LYS A 12 14.11 52.31 -51.76
N ILE A 13 15.28 52.87 -51.44
CA ILE A 13 16.15 52.37 -50.39
C ILE A 13 15.47 52.51 -49.03
N LYS A 14 14.82 53.65 -48.76
CA LYS A 14 14.05 53.87 -47.50
C LYS A 14 12.92 52.86 -47.35
N ASN A 15 12.14 52.61 -48.41
CA ASN A 15 11.04 51.66 -48.36
C ASN A 15 11.53 50.20 -48.13
N ILE A 16 12.66 49.85 -48.73
CA ILE A 16 13.30 48.51 -48.47
C ILE A 16 13.77 48.42 -47.02
N LEU A 17 14.37 49.50 -46.48
CA LEU A 17 14.82 49.54 -45.08
C LEU A 17 13.65 49.45 -44.11
N TYR A 18 12.55 50.17 -44.35
CA TYR A 18 11.35 50.08 -43.55
C TYR A 18 10.72 48.67 -43.59
N GLY A 19 10.69 48.06 -44.78
CA GLY A 19 10.21 46.70 -44.94
C GLY A 19 11.07 45.68 -44.14
N ALA A 20 12.38 45.81 -44.23
CA ALA A 20 13.30 44.94 -43.48
C ALA A 20 13.14 45.14 -41.94
N CYS A 21 13.00 46.39 -41.46
CA CYS A 21 12.74 46.68 -40.05
C CYS A 21 11.39 46.10 -39.57
N ALA A 22 10.34 46.21 -40.41
CA ALA A 22 9.03 45.63 -40.08
C ALA A 22 9.07 44.10 -39.98
N VAL A 23 9.75 43.43 -40.90
CA VAL A 23 9.93 41.99 -40.86
C VAL A 23 10.75 41.56 -39.61
N ALA A 24 11.81 42.30 -39.31
CA ALA A 24 12.62 42.03 -38.12
C ALA A 24 11.82 42.18 -36.83
N LEU A 25 10.98 43.23 -36.73
CA LEU A 25 10.09 43.44 -35.61
C LEU A 25 9.05 42.34 -35.43
N ILE A 26 8.41 41.91 -36.54
CA ILE A 26 7.43 40.84 -36.51
C ILE A 26 8.13 39.54 -36.07
N GLY A 27 9.28 39.24 -36.63
CA GLY A 27 10.08 38.06 -36.27
C GLY A 27 10.45 38.07 -34.76
N TRP A 28 10.86 39.23 -34.24
CA TRP A 28 11.18 39.36 -32.82
C TRP A 28 9.94 39.18 -31.90
N VAL A 29 8.80 39.75 -32.29
CA VAL A 29 7.54 39.59 -31.55
C VAL A 29 7.11 38.11 -31.51
N VAL A 30 7.12 37.41 -32.66
CA VAL A 30 6.79 35.98 -32.76
C VAL A 30 7.75 35.15 -31.91
N PHE A 31 9.04 35.43 -31.96
CA PHE A 31 10.03 34.76 -31.11
C PHE A 31 9.78 34.99 -29.63
N ARG A 32 9.46 36.21 -29.23
CA ARG A 32 9.15 36.53 -27.81
C ARG A 32 7.87 35.79 -27.33
N PHE A 33 6.82 35.75 -28.15
CA PHE A 33 5.61 35.01 -27.80
C PHE A 33 5.89 33.50 -27.68
N ALA A 34 6.69 32.95 -28.59
CA ALA A 34 7.08 31.52 -28.52
C ALA A 34 7.94 31.25 -27.25
N ALA A 35 8.88 32.13 -26.92
CA ALA A 35 9.70 32.01 -25.72
C ALA A 35 8.86 32.07 -24.43
N ILE A 36 7.94 33.06 -24.33
CA ILE A 36 7.01 33.21 -23.19
C ILE A 36 6.10 31.98 -23.09
N GLY A 37 5.60 31.45 -24.22
CA GLY A 37 4.80 30.23 -24.25
C GLY A 37 5.58 29.00 -23.73
N ALA A 38 6.85 28.88 -24.12
CA ALA A 38 7.72 27.81 -23.64
C ALA A 38 8.09 27.94 -22.15
N GLU A 39 8.32 29.16 -21.66
CA GLU A 39 8.54 29.42 -20.23
C GLU A 39 7.28 29.12 -19.41
N ASN A 40 6.10 29.59 -19.86
CA ASN A 40 4.85 29.30 -19.17
C ASN A 40 4.51 27.79 -19.17
N ALA A 41 4.81 27.08 -20.25
CA ALA A 41 4.63 25.61 -20.29
C ALA A 41 5.55 24.86 -19.30
N ARG A 42 6.74 25.42 -18.99
CA ARG A 42 7.65 24.89 -17.98
C ARG A 42 7.29 25.32 -16.56
N ALA A 43 6.74 26.51 -16.39
CA ALA A 43 6.43 27.13 -15.09
C ALA A 43 5.03 26.76 -14.58
N VAL A 44 4.18 26.08 -15.36
CA VAL A 44 2.88 25.63 -14.87
C VAL A 44 3.11 24.52 -13.84
N PHE A 45 3.02 24.91 -12.56
CA PHE A 45 2.95 23.93 -11.48
C PHE A 45 1.74 23.03 -11.71
N ASN A 46 2.00 21.76 -12.03
CA ASN A 46 0.97 20.76 -12.14
C ASN A 46 0.88 20.02 -10.80
N PRO A 47 -0.14 20.30 -9.97
CA PRO A 47 -0.27 19.71 -8.65
C PRO A 47 -0.41 18.18 -8.72
N ALA A 48 -1.00 17.64 -9.79
CA ALA A 48 -1.11 16.20 -9.99
C ALA A 48 0.27 15.55 -10.28
N ARG A 49 1.12 16.22 -11.07
CA ARG A 49 2.51 15.77 -11.28
C ARG A 49 3.34 15.86 -10.01
N ALA A 50 3.25 16.99 -9.31
CA ALA A 50 3.98 17.17 -8.05
C ALA A 50 3.56 16.12 -7.00
N ALA A 51 2.27 15.82 -6.90
CA ALA A 51 1.75 14.76 -6.03
C ALA A 51 2.24 13.36 -6.46
N ALA A 52 2.28 13.08 -7.75
CA ALA A 52 2.81 11.82 -8.28
C ALA A 52 4.33 11.67 -8.07
N ASP A 53 5.07 12.78 -8.05
CA ASP A 53 6.52 12.76 -7.82
C ASP A 53 6.87 12.56 -6.34
N VAL A 54 6.06 13.06 -5.41
CA VAL A 54 6.26 12.93 -3.95
C VAL A 54 5.85 11.54 -3.44
N GLY A 55 4.93 10.87 -4.11
CA GLY A 55 4.35 9.60 -3.68
C GLY A 55 3.18 9.78 -2.71
N ALA A 56 2.32 8.77 -2.66
CA ALA A 56 1.18 8.73 -1.75
C ALA A 56 1.65 8.53 -0.29
N PRO A 57 1.14 9.30 0.67
CA PRO A 57 1.46 9.07 2.07
C PRO A 57 0.87 7.73 2.54
N VAL A 58 1.71 6.86 3.09
CA VAL A 58 1.31 5.53 3.55
C VAL A 58 1.84 5.24 4.96
N TYR A 59 1.08 4.47 5.72
CA TYR A 59 1.58 3.85 6.94
C TYR A 59 2.29 2.56 6.58
N ALA A 60 3.40 2.28 7.24
CA ALA A 60 4.16 1.08 7.01
C ALA A 60 4.73 0.51 8.31
N MET A 61 5.03 -0.78 8.30
CA MET A 61 5.61 -1.50 9.42
C MET A 61 6.85 -2.26 8.95
N LYS A 62 7.97 -2.02 9.62
CA LYS A 62 9.20 -2.80 9.38
C LYS A 62 9.05 -4.17 10.01
N MET A 63 9.28 -5.19 9.20
CA MET A 63 9.19 -6.57 9.63
C MET A 63 10.43 -7.00 10.41
N THR A 64 10.17 -7.71 11.48
CA THR A 64 11.19 -8.38 12.29
C THR A 64 10.59 -9.70 12.75
N ARG A 65 11.34 -10.77 12.61
CA ARG A 65 10.93 -12.07 13.10
C ARG A 65 10.84 -12.05 14.63
N GLY A 66 9.77 -12.61 15.17
CA GLY A 66 9.56 -12.64 16.61
C GLY A 66 8.47 -13.60 17.05
N VAL A 67 8.42 -13.81 18.35
CA VAL A 67 7.36 -14.64 18.96
C VAL A 67 6.10 -13.81 19.10
N GLY A 68 5.02 -14.25 18.46
CA GLY A 68 3.71 -13.69 18.56
C GLY A 68 2.67 -14.66 19.08
N VAL A 69 1.51 -14.15 19.43
CA VAL A 69 0.37 -14.90 19.96
C VAL A 69 -0.86 -14.60 19.13
N LEU A 70 -1.41 -15.62 18.48
CA LEU A 70 -2.72 -15.55 17.82
C LEU A 70 -3.79 -16.07 18.78
N ARG A 71 -4.99 -15.49 18.72
CA ARG A 71 -6.08 -15.77 19.66
C ARG A 71 -7.34 -16.19 18.92
N GLU A 72 -7.83 -17.39 19.23
CA GLU A 72 -9.10 -17.91 18.71
C GLU A 72 -10.17 -17.87 19.81
N PRO A 73 -11.27 -17.11 19.65
CA PRO A 73 -12.32 -17.06 20.63
C PRO A 73 -13.09 -18.39 20.70
N ILE A 74 -13.31 -18.90 21.90
CA ILE A 74 -14.14 -20.07 22.16
C ILE A 74 -15.04 -19.81 23.36
N GLU A 75 -16.27 -20.30 23.30
CA GLU A 75 -17.19 -20.25 24.43
C GLU A 75 -17.14 -21.55 25.22
N ILE A 76 -16.79 -21.45 26.49
CA ILE A 76 -16.64 -22.60 27.38
C ILE A 76 -17.83 -22.69 28.30
N LYS A 77 -18.35 -23.90 28.44
CA LYS A 77 -19.37 -24.26 29.43
C LYS A 77 -19.05 -25.67 29.98
N ASP A 78 -18.96 -25.77 31.29
CA ASP A 78 -18.66 -27.04 31.96
C ASP A 78 -17.40 -27.73 31.42
N ASN A 79 -16.31 -27.00 31.28
CA ASN A 79 -15.05 -27.46 30.68
C ASN A 79 -15.19 -28.03 29.25
N ARG A 80 -16.18 -27.57 28.48
CA ARG A 80 -16.40 -27.95 27.08
C ARG A 80 -16.68 -26.72 26.24
N ALA A 81 -16.25 -26.78 24.98
CA ALA A 81 -16.63 -25.83 23.95
C ALA A 81 -17.13 -26.58 22.70
N LEU A 82 -18.11 -26.00 22.02
CA LEU A 82 -18.59 -26.45 20.71
C LEU A 82 -18.00 -25.55 19.64
N VAL A 83 -17.28 -26.15 18.69
CA VAL A 83 -16.54 -25.41 17.68
C VAL A 83 -16.86 -25.95 16.29
N SER A 84 -17.11 -25.06 15.33
CA SER A 84 -17.40 -25.44 13.96
C SER A 84 -16.20 -26.08 13.28
N SER A 85 -16.43 -26.90 12.24
CA SER A 85 -15.39 -27.59 11.47
C SER A 85 -14.38 -26.63 10.83
N VAL A 86 -14.79 -25.40 10.48
CA VAL A 86 -13.89 -24.37 9.93
C VAL A 86 -12.87 -23.88 10.97
N ARG A 87 -13.25 -23.86 12.24
CA ARG A 87 -12.44 -23.29 13.32
C ARG A 87 -11.66 -24.32 14.12
N VAL A 88 -12.14 -25.59 14.12
CA VAL A 88 -11.54 -26.66 14.94
C VAL A 88 -10.07 -26.91 14.60
N GLY A 89 -9.67 -26.78 13.33
CA GLY A 89 -8.28 -26.90 12.88
C GLY A 89 -7.31 -25.88 13.49
N LYS A 90 -7.85 -24.80 14.07
CA LYS A 90 -7.06 -23.81 14.80
C LYS A 90 -6.82 -24.15 16.27
N LEU A 91 -7.40 -25.23 16.76
CA LEU A 91 -7.35 -25.67 18.16
C LEU A 91 -6.55 -26.95 18.30
N GLN A 92 -5.70 -27.01 19.31
CA GLN A 92 -4.85 -28.18 19.58
C GLN A 92 -4.76 -28.44 21.08
N PRO A 93 -4.63 -29.71 21.50
CA PRO A 93 -4.34 -30.05 22.88
C PRO A 93 -3.08 -29.34 23.39
N GLY A 94 -3.09 -28.90 24.63
CA GLY A 94 -2.00 -28.16 25.27
C GLY A 94 -2.03 -26.65 25.05
N GLN A 95 -2.93 -26.12 24.21
CA GLN A 95 -3.10 -24.66 24.08
C GLN A 95 -3.70 -24.08 25.36
N ARG A 96 -3.15 -22.93 25.78
CA ARG A 96 -3.71 -22.14 26.87
C ARG A 96 -5.05 -21.53 26.47
N VAL A 97 -6.00 -21.56 27.36
CA VAL A 97 -7.33 -20.98 27.20
C VAL A 97 -7.74 -20.29 28.52
N GLY A 98 -7.70 -18.98 28.52
CA GLY A 98 -7.88 -18.21 29.76
C GLY A 98 -6.89 -18.68 30.83
N ASP A 99 -7.42 -19.13 31.99
CA ASP A 99 -6.60 -19.69 33.08
C ASP A 99 -6.35 -21.19 32.95
N GLY A 100 -6.99 -21.86 31.98
CA GLY A 100 -6.92 -23.30 31.76
C GLY A 100 -6.18 -23.66 30.46
N GLU A 101 -6.39 -24.92 30.04
CA GLU A 101 -5.80 -25.47 28.82
C GLU A 101 -6.78 -26.37 28.06
N ILE A 102 -6.57 -26.55 26.75
CA ILE A 102 -7.27 -27.52 25.92
C ILE A 102 -6.67 -28.90 26.19
N VAL A 103 -7.49 -29.84 26.64
CA VAL A 103 -7.07 -31.23 26.89
C VAL A 103 -7.24 -32.09 25.64
N SER A 104 -8.34 -31.93 24.93
CA SER A 104 -8.62 -32.69 23.71
C SER A 104 -9.53 -31.93 22.76
N VAL A 105 -9.34 -32.24 21.49
CA VAL A 105 -10.18 -31.74 20.39
C VAL A 105 -10.74 -32.97 19.67
N SER A 106 -12.07 -33.10 19.58
CA SER A 106 -12.72 -34.22 18.90
C SER A 106 -12.52 -34.10 17.39
N ASN A 107 -12.05 -35.18 16.77
CA ASN A 107 -12.00 -35.27 15.31
C ASN A 107 -13.39 -35.51 14.68
N ASN A 108 -14.32 -36.03 15.46
CA ASN A 108 -15.67 -36.33 15.00
C ASN A 108 -16.63 -35.20 15.39
N VAL A 109 -17.56 -34.95 14.50
CA VAL A 109 -18.66 -34.00 14.71
C VAL A 109 -19.70 -34.64 15.63
N ASP A 110 -20.16 -33.92 16.61
CA ASP A 110 -21.32 -34.30 17.42
C ASP A 110 -22.58 -34.28 16.54
N LEU A 111 -23.29 -35.41 16.46
CA LEU A 111 -24.45 -35.58 15.56
C LEU A 111 -25.63 -34.68 15.93
N ASN A 112 -25.73 -34.26 17.18
CA ASN A 112 -26.84 -33.44 17.64
C ASN A 112 -26.63 -31.96 17.33
N THR A 113 -25.36 -31.48 17.40
CA THR A 113 -25.01 -30.06 17.27
C THR A 113 -24.36 -29.73 15.94
N GLY A 114 -23.83 -30.70 15.20
CA GLY A 114 -23.03 -30.48 14.00
C GLY A 114 -21.67 -29.81 14.27
N MET A 115 -21.21 -29.84 15.51
CA MET A 115 -19.98 -29.18 15.95
C MET A 115 -18.98 -30.16 16.56
N HIS A 116 -17.72 -29.78 16.59
CA HIS A 116 -16.67 -30.52 17.28
C HIS A 116 -16.65 -30.16 18.77
N ILE A 117 -16.43 -31.16 19.62
CA ILE A 117 -16.29 -30.95 21.05
C ILE A 117 -14.83 -30.73 21.38
N VAL A 118 -14.56 -29.59 22.02
CA VAL A 118 -13.25 -29.27 22.62
C VAL A 118 -13.40 -29.41 24.13
N ARG A 119 -12.55 -30.20 24.74
CA ARG A 119 -12.51 -30.34 26.21
C ARG A 119 -11.37 -29.51 26.79
N THR A 120 -11.67 -28.78 27.83
CA THR A 120 -10.73 -27.94 28.55
C THR A 120 -10.56 -28.44 30.00
N ARG A 121 -9.53 -27.97 30.66
CA ARG A 121 -9.25 -28.23 32.07
C ARG A 121 -8.93 -26.91 32.75
N ASN A 122 -9.53 -26.65 33.90
CA ASN A 122 -9.34 -25.43 34.68
C ASN A 122 -9.66 -24.13 33.93
N ALA A 123 -10.45 -24.19 32.89
CA ALA A 123 -10.87 -23.01 32.15
C ALA A 123 -12.19 -22.47 32.74
N THR A 124 -12.24 -21.15 32.88
CA THR A 124 -13.45 -20.46 33.37
C THR A 124 -14.52 -20.48 32.27
N ASP A 125 -15.79 -20.72 32.70
CA ASP A 125 -16.94 -20.66 31.80
C ASP A 125 -17.12 -19.26 31.19
N GLY A 126 -17.64 -19.22 29.97
CA GLY A 126 -17.89 -18.03 29.16
C GLY A 126 -16.95 -17.89 27.98
N LEU A 127 -16.89 -16.70 27.41
CA LEU A 127 -16.03 -16.41 26.26
C LEU A 127 -14.57 -16.33 26.70
N GLN A 128 -13.76 -17.23 26.19
CA GLN A 128 -12.33 -17.34 26.42
C GLN A 128 -11.57 -17.32 25.11
N TYR A 129 -10.24 -17.16 25.17
CA TYR A 129 -9.37 -17.16 23.99
C TYR A 129 -8.34 -18.29 24.07
N ALA A 130 -8.37 -19.19 23.09
CA ALA A 130 -7.31 -20.17 22.91
C ALA A 130 -6.09 -19.48 22.29
N GLU A 131 -4.93 -19.59 22.93
CA GLU A 131 -3.69 -18.95 22.50
C GLU A 131 -2.83 -19.90 21.68
N PHE A 132 -2.37 -19.44 20.54
CA PHE A 132 -1.37 -20.09 19.71
C PHE A 132 -0.12 -19.23 19.66
N LYS A 133 0.97 -19.73 20.26
CA LYS A 133 2.29 -19.07 20.24
C LYS A 133 3.11 -19.65 19.09
N SER A 134 3.72 -18.77 18.31
CA SER A 134 4.63 -19.15 17.24
C SER A 134 5.71 -18.10 17.04
N ASP A 135 6.82 -18.54 16.46
CA ASP A 135 7.86 -17.64 15.98
C ASP A 135 7.66 -17.41 14.47
N GLY A 136 7.72 -16.17 14.03
CA GLY A 136 7.52 -15.83 12.63
C GLY A 136 7.26 -14.35 12.38
N TYR A 137 6.71 -14.05 11.20
CA TYR A 137 6.33 -12.69 10.82
C TYR A 137 4.84 -12.49 11.01
N PHE A 138 4.51 -11.51 11.84
CA PHE A 138 3.13 -11.18 12.15
C PHE A 138 2.75 -9.87 11.48
N VAL A 139 1.75 -9.91 10.60
CA VAL A 139 1.23 -8.74 9.91
C VAL A 139 -0.24 -8.51 10.27
N PRO A 140 -0.73 -7.28 10.29
CA PRO A 140 -2.16 -7.02 10.41
C PRO A 140 -2.91 -7.72 9.28
N LEU A 141 -3.99 -8.44 9.60
CA LEU A 141 -4.74 -9.23 8.61
C LEU A 141 -5.25 -8.39 7.44
N TYR A 142 -5.62 -7.12 7.70
CA TYR A 142 -6.09 -6.21 6.66
C TYR A 142 -5.00 -5.78 5.66
N ALA A 143 -3.71 -5.95 5.99
CA ALA A 143 -2.60 -5.67 5.08
C ALA A 143 -2.33 -6.81 4.09
N VAL A 144 -2.97 -7.97 4.29
CA VAL A 144 -2.86 -9.13 3.39
C VAL A 144 -4.11 -9.20 2.51
N SER A 145 -3.94 -9.07 1.22
CA SER A 145 -5.02 -9.19 0.25
C SER A 145 -4.73 -10.32 -0.74
N ASN A 146 -5.59 -11.33 -0.78
CA ASN A 146 -5.44 -12.50 -1.67
C ASN A 146 -4.07 -13.19 -1.61
N GLY A 147 -3.46 -13.26 -0.42
CA GLY A 147 -2.12 -13.84 -0.26
C GLY A 147 -0.98 -12.93 -0.70
N VAL A 148 -1.25 -11.63 -0.87
CA VAL A 148 -0.26 -10.63 -1.27
C VAL A 148 -0.19 -9.52 -0.21
N VAL A 149 1.01 -9.05 0.08
CA VAL A 149 1.26 -7.80 0.82
C VAL A 149 1.98 -6.81 -0.08
N MET A 150 1.82 -5.52 0.17
CA MET A 150 2.60 -4.48 -0.50
C MET A 150 3.81 -4.14 0.35
N LEU A 151 4.99 -4.18 -0.26
CA LEU A 151 6.25 -3.74 0.35
C LEU A 151 6.63 -2.36 -0.19
N ASP A 152 7.24 -1.55 0.65
CA ASP A 152 7.98 -0.38 0.19
C ASP A 152 9.38 -0.82 -0.24
N VAL A 153 9.66 -0.73 -1.53
CA VAL A 153 10.98 -0.97 -2.12
C VAL A 153 11.42 0.31 -2.81
N ASP A 154 12.36 1.02 -2.20
CA ASP A 154 12.92 2.29 -2.70
C ASP A 154 11.83 3.35 -3.03
N GLY A 155 10.80 3.45 -2.19
CA GLY A 155 9.71 4.41 -2.37
C GLY A 155 8.66 3.98 -3.40
N VAL A 156 8.61 2.68 -3.75
CA VAL A 156 7.62 2.12 -4.69
C VAL A 156 6.91 0.94 -4.05
N ALA A 157 5.58 0.94 -4.12
CA ALA A 157 4.75 -0.16 -3.65
C ALA A 157 4.93 -1.40 -4.54
N THR A 158 5.57 -2.43 -4.01
CA THR A 158 5.88 -3.67 -4.73
C THR A 158 5.13 -4.84 -4.12
N PRO A 159 4.33 -5.59 -4.91
CA PRO A 159 3.61 -6.74 -4.40
C PRO A 159 4.56 -7.89 -4.04
N ARG A 160 4.30 -8.55 -2.93
CA ARG A 160 4.99 -9.74 -2.47
C ARG A 160 3.99 -10.82 -2.09
N ASP A 161 4.12 -11.98 -2.71
CA ASP A 161 3.33 -13.15 -2.34
C ASP A 161 3.72 -13.63 -0.94
N VAL A 162 2.72 -13.91 -0.12
CA VAL A 162 2.87 -14.47 1.22
C VAL A 162 1.91 -15.62 1.43
N HIS A 163 2.34 -16.59 2.20
CA HIS A 163 1.49 -17.70 2.63
C HIS A 163 1.02 -17.46 4.06
N ILE A 164 -0.31 -17.42 4.28
CA ILE A 164 -0.88 -17.32 5.62
C ILE A 164 -0.84 -18.71 6.26
N VAL A 165 0.05 -18.89 7.23
CA VAL A 165 0.15 -20.11 8.03
C VAL A 165 -1.03 -20.21 8.98
N ARG A 166 -1.35 -19.09 9.65
CA ARG A 166 -2.46 -18.97 10.58
C ARG A 166 -2.86 -17.53 10.76
N SER A 167 -4.13 -17.29 11.09
CA SER A 167 -4.60 -15.93 11.42
C SER A 167 -5.65 -15.98 12.54
N ASP A 168 -5.73 -14.87 13.25
CA ASP A 168 -6.88 -14.54 14.10
C ASP A 168 -7.70 -13.41 13.46
N ALA A 169 -8.55 -12.74 14.24
CA ALA A 169 -9.40 -11.65 13.75
C ALA A 169 -8.63 -10.38 13.33
N ARG A 170 -7.38 -10.22 13.75
CA ARG A 170 -6.60 -8.98 13.57
C ARG A 170 -5.26 -9.19 12.91
N THR A 171 -4.65 -10.35 13.13
CA THR A 171 -3.25 -10.61 12.81
C THR A 171 -3.11 -11.90 12.03
N ALA A 172 -2.24 -11.92 11.07
CA ALA A 172 -1.83 -13.10 10.32
C ALA A 172 -0.35 -13.41 10.59
N LEU A 173 -0.05 -14.67 10.88
CA LEU A 173 1.28 -15.25 10.82
C LEU A 173 1.53 -15.65 9.37
N VAL A 174 2.56 -15.10 8.76
CA VAL A 174 2.85 -15.31 7.34
C VAL A 174 4.27 -15.81 7.10
N GLU A 175 4.43 -16.53 5.99
CA GLU A 175 5.70 -16.90 5.38
C GLU A 175 5.89 -16.12 4.07
N GLY A 176 7.13 -15.92 3.62
CA GLY A 176 7.47 -15.19 2.39
C GLY A 176 8.02 -13.78 2.65
N LEU A 177 8.12 -13.35 3.91
CA LEU A 177 8.76 -12.13 4.34
C LEU A 177 10.15 -12.38 4.92
N SER A 178 10.95 -11.31 4.97
CA SER A 178 12.31 -11.30 5.53
C SER A 178 12.45 -10.18 6.56
N ASP A 179 13.46 -10.31 7.43
CA ASP A 179 13.83 -9.22 8.34
C ASP A 179 14.22 -7.97 7.55
N GLY A 180 13.64 -6.86 7.94
CA GLY A 180 13.87 -5.57 7.30
C GLY A 180 12.88 -5.23 6.20
N ASP A 181 12.07 -6.16 5.69
CA ASP A 181 10.98 -5.83 4.78
C ASP A 181 10.06 -4.77 5.39
N VAL A 182 9.61 -3.82 4.58
CA VAL A 182 8.74 -2.75 5.03
C VAL A 182 7.36 -2.97 4.42
N VAL A 183 6.44 -3.50 5.21
CA VAL A 183 5.05 -3.79 4.78
C VAL A 183 4.22 -2.54 4.84
N ILE A 184 3.59 -2.17 3.73
CA ILE A 184 2.66 -1.05 3.63
C ILE A 184 1.31 -1.46 4.22
N LEU A 185 0.80 -0.65 5.14
CA LEU A 185 -0.47 -0.90 5.83
C LEU A 185 -1.65 -0.17 5.20
N SER A 186 -1.37 0.80 4.32
CA SER A 186 -2.39 1.57 3.60
C SER A 186 -2.78 0.84 2.31
N HIS A 187 -4.02 1.06 1.85
CA HIS A 187 -4.45 0.54 0.55
C HIS A 187 -3.76 1.33 -0.57
N ILE A 188 -2.95 0.66 -1.38
CA ILE A 188 -2.15 1.26 -2.45
C ILE A 188 -2.05 0.28 -3.63
N GLY A 189 -1.91 0.82 -4.85
CA GLY A 189 -1.69 0.04 -6.06
C GLY A 189 -0.25 -0.41 -6.23
N ALA A 190 -0.04 -1.54 -6.91
CA ALA A 190 1.29 -1.99 -7.28
C ALA A 190 1.95 -1.00 -8.26
N GLY A 191 3.19 -0.62 -8.00
CA GLY A 191 3.96 0.33 -8.80
C GLY A 191 3.75 1.80 -8.44
N ASP A 192 2.83 2.11 -7.50
CA ASP A 192 2.63 3.48 -7.04
C ASP A 192 3.83 3.94 -6.20
N LYS A 193 4.22 5.20 -6.39
CA LYS A 193 5.20 5.83 -5.51
C LYS A 193 4.59 6.08 -4.13
N VAL A 194 5.35 5.79 -3.09
CA VAL A 194 4.91 5.91 -1.70
C VAL A 194 5.87 6.74 -0.87
N GLN A 195 5.32 7.41 0.13
CA GLN A 195 6.07 8.11 1.15
C GLN A 195 5.60 7.63 2.53
N ILE A 196 6.49 7.01 3.31
CA ILE A 196 6.16 6.54 4.64
C ILE A 196 5.94 7.73 5.57
N VAL A 197 4.75 7.78 6.18
CA VAL A 197 4.41 8.73 7.24
C VAL A 197 4.79 8.10 8.58
N LYS A 198 5.50 8.86 9.40
CA LYS A 198 5.90 8.44 10.76
C LYS A 198 4.84 8.78 11.78
#